data_e03eeb20e2d5f9768a91d9d30c1f23d2
#
_entry.id   e03eeb20e2d5f9768a91d9d30c1f23d2
#
_cell.length_a   1.000
_cell.length_b   1.000
_cell.length_c   1.000
_cell.angle_alpha   90.00
_cell.angle_beta   90.00
_cell.angle_gamma   90.00
#
_symmetry.space_group_name_H-M   'P 1'
#
loop_
_entity.id
_entity.type
_entity.pdbx_description
1 polymer ?
#
loop_
_entity_poly.entity_id
_entity_poly.type
_entity_poly.pdbx_seq_one_letter_code
_entity_poly.pdbx_strand_id
1 'polypeptide(L)'
;IRLQEKEYEDSDLEEIDLVLVAVNNKPLSKRIREDAHRKGIFVNVADDPELCDFYLSSVVKKGNLKIAISTNGKSPTIAKRLKEAFTEVLPEELDEVLDNMERIRKKLNGSFEEKVLKLNHITKILSVRDNLKVKVQSEKRWKRVATYCIFAFFFMLIGHFLLSYVPIRDIASDVKQAITHLDQQFYWMIFAGFFAQMVDGALGMGYGVTSTTILMSLGINLSAISGSVHTAEMFASGASGYSHYKFGNVNKRLFKAMLIPGILGAVLGAFLLSKFGDQYSKFIRPILAAYTLLLGARIIAYAYKKNRKPRKVKRVGWLAGAGGFLDSFGGGGWGPLVTSTLISKGRSPKYVIGTVSITEFFVTLASALTFFSMIGVSHWQVIVGLIIGGFVAAPIAARLAGRLPAKAMLLSVGALVILSSLRILLKALGLF
;
A
#
# COMPACT_ATOMS: atom_id res chain seq x y z
N ILE A 1 15.61 -28.46 -24.58
CA ILE A 1 16.13 -27.70 -25.74
C ILE A 1 17.52 -28.22 -25.99
N ARG A 2 17.77 -28.74 -27.19
CA ARG A 2 19.13 -29.09 -27.66
C ARG A 2 19.68 -27.85 -28.35
N LEU A 3 20.84 -27.38 -27.92
CA LEU A 3 21.56 -26.26 -28.53
C LEU A 3 22.68 -26.87 -29.42
N GLN A 4 22.74 -26.39 -30.64
CA GLN A 4 23.81 -26.73 -31.59
C GLN A 4 24.36 -25.41 -32.16
N GLU A 5 25.66 -25.24 -32.12
CA GLU A 5 26.35 -24.09 -32.68
C GLU A 5 26.92 -24.50 -34.04
N LYS A 6 26.15 -24.22 -35.11
CA LYS A 6 26.54 -24.53 -36.47
C LYS A 6 25.89 -23.60 -37.49
N GLU A 7 26.39 -23.57 -38.69
CA GLU A 7 25.71 -22.91 -39.82
C GLU A 7 24.44 -23.68 -40.20
N TYR A 8 23.48 -22.98 -40.79
CA TYR A 8 22.21 -23.55 -41.23
C TYR A 8 22.44 -24.47 -42.44
N GLU A 9 21.88 -25.66 -42.35
CA GLU A 9 21.79 -26.65 -43.42
C GLU A 9 20.34 -27.10 -43.63
N ASP A 10 19.96 -27.51 -44.87
CA ASP A 10 18.61 -27.99 -45.21
C ASP A 10 18.19 -29.23 -44.38
N SER A 11 19.15 -30.01 -43.93
CA SER A 11 19.00 -31.15 -43.03
C SER A 11 18.48 -30.76 -41.65
N ASP A 12 18.61 -29.49 -41.22
CA ASP A 12 18.09 -28.99 -39.94
C ASP A 12 16.57 -28.94 -39.92
N LEU A 13 15.94 -29.01 -41.08
CA LEU A 13 14.47 -29.02 -41.20
C LEU A 13 13.90 -30.44 -41.28
N GLU A 14 14.66 -31.47 -41.02
CA GLU A 14 14.16 -32.85 -40.96
C GLU A 14 13.42 -33.08 -39.63
N GLU A 15 12.28 -33.73 -39.70
CA GLU A 15 11.38 -34.01 -38.53
C GLU A 15 10.93 -32.76 -37.78
N ILE A 16 10.81 -31.61 -38.45
CA ILE A 16 10.37 -30.34 -37.89
C ILE A 16 9.01 -29.98 -38.43
N ASP A 17 8.09 -29.57 -37.54
CA ASP A 17 6.74 -29.07 -37.89
C ASP A 17 6.68 -27.56 -38.00
N LEU A 18 7.50 -26.84 -37.25
CA LEU A 18 7.51 -25.36 -37.16
C LEU A 18 8.92 -24.82 -37.08
N VAL A 19 9.20 -23.74 -37.79
CA VAL A 19 10.48 -23.06 -37.80
C VAL A 19 10.33 -21.59 -37.33
N LEU A 20 11.20 -21.17 -36.43
CA LEU A 20 11.36 -19.77 -36.02
C LEU A 20 12.73 -19.27 -36.44
N VAL A 21 12.77 -18.36 -37.39
CA VAL A 21 14.00 -17.77 -37.93
C VAL A 21 14.26 -16.44 -37.20
N ALA A 22 15.38 -16.37 -36.48
CA ALA A 22 15.80 -15.17 -35.74
C ALA A 22 17.27 -14.84 -36.09
N VAL A 23 17.57 -14.70 -37.37
CA VAL A 23 18.89 -14.36 -37.86
C VAL A 23 18.89 -12.94 -38.45
N ASN A 24 19.94 -12.18 -38.20
CA ASN A 24 20.10 -10.83 -38.74
C ASN A 24 20.73 -10.90 -40.18
N ASN A 25 20.16 -11.77 -41.02
CA ASN A 25 20.63 -11.98 -42.40
C ASN A 25 19.41 -12.26 -43.29
N LYS A 26 18.96 -11.24 -44.04
CA LYS A 26 17.74 -11.30 -44.85
C LYS A 26 17.81 -12.34 -45.99
N PRO A 27 18.92 -12.47 -46.73
CA PRO A 27 19.08 -13.55 -47.71
C PRO A 27 18.96 -14.95 -47.11
N LEU A 28 19.57 -15.18 -45.94
CA LEU A 28 19.53 -16.47 -45.25
C LEU A 28 18.08 -16.74 -44.72
N SER A 29 17.37 -15.73 -44.21
CA SER A 29 15.97 -15.87 -43.79
C SER A 29 15.07 -16.31 -44.95
N LYS A 30 15.26 -15.75 -46.16
CA LYS A 30 14.50 -16.14 -47.36
C LYS A 30 14.81 -17.58 -47.77
N ARG A 31 16.09 -17.95 -47.76
CA ARG A 31 16.50 -19.31 -48.07
C ARG A 31 15.88 -20.32 -47.11
N ILE A 32 15.98 -20.08 -45.81
CA ILE A 32 15.37 -20.97 -44.79
C ILE A 32 13.85 -21.10 -45.04
N ARG A 33 13.17 -20.00 -45.36
CA ARG A 33 11.73 -20.02 -45.67
C ARG A 33 11.42 -20.85 -46.89
N GLU A 34 12.18 -20.70 -47.98
CA GLU A 34 12.00 -21.47 -49.24
C GLU A 34 12.25 -22.97 -49.01
N ASP A 35 13.27 -23.30 -48.22
CA ASP A 35 13.60 -24.69 -47.88
C ASP A 35 12.49 -25.31 -47.02
N ALA A 36 11.98 -24.56 -46.00
CA ALA A 36 10.88 -24.99 -45.16
C ALA A 36 9.57 -25.19 -45.95
N HIS A 37 9.23 -24.27 -46.86
CA HIS A 37 8.03 -24.36 -47.69
C HIS A 37 8.08 -25.57 -48.62
N ARG A 38 9.27 -25.92 -49.15
CA ARG A 38 9.42 -27.15 -49.96
C ARG A 38 9.08 -28.43 -49.17
N LYS A 39 9.31 -28.39 -47.85
CA LYS A 39 9.02 -29.50 -46.93
C LYS A 39 7.61 -29.36 -46.24
N GLY A 40 6.82 -28.35 -46.59
CA GLY A 40 5.48 -28.12 -46.01
C GLY A 40 5.51 -27.63 -44.59
N ILE A 41 6.61 -27.03 -44.12
CA ILE A 41 6.83 -26.54 -42.75
C ILE A 41 6.44 -25.08 -42.64
N PHE A 42 5.67 -24.71 -41.58
CA PHE A 42 5.32 -23.34 -41.31
C PHE A 42 6.49 -22.55 -40.72
N VAL A 43 6.63 -21.30 -41.19
CA VAL A 43 7.77 -20.44 -40.83
C VAL A 43 7.31 -19.12 -40.18
N ASN A 44 7.99 -18.71 -39.16
CA ASN A 44 7.94 -17.35 -38.65
C ASN A 44 9.34 -16.73 -38.70
N VAL A 45 9.47 -15.61 -39.38
CA VAL A 45 10.74 -14.86 -39.47
C VAL A 45 10.63 -13.62 -38.56
N ALA A 46 11.53 -13.50 -37.60
CA ALA A 46 11.60 -12.35 -36.71
C ALA A 46 11.82 -11.06 -37.53
N ASP A 47 11.04 -10.01 -37.21
CA ASP A 47 11.10 -8.67 -37.77
C ASP A 47 10.83 -8.57 -39.31
N ASP A 48 10.39 -9.64 -39.97
CA ASP A 48 9.97 -9.61 -41.38
C ASP A 48 8.58 -10.25 -41.57
N PRO A 49 7.47 -9.46 -41.45
CA PRO A 49 6.10 -9.97 -41.55
C PRO A 49 5.76 -10.62 -42.90
N GLU A 50 6.41 -10.21 -44.01
CA GLU A 50 6.14 -10.74 -45.33
C GLU A 50 6.66 -12.16 -45.51
N LEU A 51 7.60 -12.57 -44.67
CA LEU A 51 8.17 -13.90 -44.67
C LEU A 51 7.55 -14.86 -43.65
N CYS A 52 6.46 -14.44 -42.98
CA CYS A 52 5.79 -15.19 -41.92
C CYS A 52 4.53 -15.90 -42.43
N ASP A 53 4.36 -17.17 -42.12
CA ASP A 53 3.11 -17.91 -42.31
C ASP A 53 2.18 -17.76 -41.07
N PHE A 54 2.77 -17.50 -39.92
CA PHE A 54 2.09 -17.27 -38.66
C PHE A 54 2.81 -16.24 -37.78
N TYR A 55 2.09 -15.66 -36.81
CA TYR A 55 2.68 -14.67 -35.91
C TYR A 55 2.70 -15.16 -34.48
N LEU A 56 3.84 -14.95 -33.78
CA LEU A 56 3.93 -15.16 -32.35
C LEU A 56 3.24 -14.02 -31.60
N SER A 57 2.30 -14.37 -30.75
CA SER A 57 1.57 -13.41 -29.95
C SER A 57 2.30 -13.06 -28.65
N SER A 58 2.18 -11.82 -28.19
CA SER A 58 2.53 -11.45 -26.83
C SER A 58 1.52 -12.06 -25.84
N VAL A 59 1.96 -12.94 -24.95
CA VAL A 59 1.05 -13.64 -24.02
C VAL A 59 1.10 -13.02 -22.63
N VAL A 60 -0.07 -12.59 -22.15
CA VAL A 60 -0.32 -12.29 -20.73
C VAL A 60 -0.65 -13.60 -20.02
N LYS A 61 0.04 -13.90 -18.93
CA LYS A 61 -0.23 -15.09 -18.10
C LYS A 61 -0.51 -14.67 -16.67
N LYS A 62 -1.72 -15.01 -16.18
CA LYS A 62 -2.16 -14.83 -14.78
C LYS A 62 -2.74 -16.16 -14.29
N GLY A 63 -1.92 -16.94 -13.59
CA GLY A 63 -2.28 -18.29 -13.21
C GLY A 63 -2.60 -19.14 -14.44
N ASN A 64 -3.82 -19.69 -14.50
CA ASN A 64 -4.35 -20.48 -15.62
C ASN A 64 -4.90 -19.62 -16.77
N LEU A 65 -5.14 -18.32 -16.57
CA LEU A 65 -5.57 -17.41 -17.63
C LEU A 65 -4.39 -17.05 -18.55
N LYS A 66 -4.60 -17.24 -19.85
CA LYS A 66 -3.68 -16.79 -20.91
C LYS A 66 -4.44 -15.91 -21.89
N ILE A 67 -3.91 -14.72 -22.18
CA ILE A 67 -4.44 -13.82 -23.21
C ILE A 67 -3.34 -13.59 -24.24
N ALA A 68 -3.56 -14.04 -25.46
CA ALA A 68 -2.67 -13.80 -26.57
C ALA A 68 -3.04 -12.51 -27.31
N ILE A 69 -2.07 -11.63 -27.53
CA ILE A 69 -2.24 -10.33 -28.18
C ILE A 69 -1.38 -10.35 -29.45
N SER A 70 -2.04 -10.31 -30.59
CA SER A 70 -1.40 -10.20 -31.90
C SER A 70 -1.77 -8.89 -32.57
N THR A 71 -0.84 -8.28 -33.26
CA THR A 71 -1.04 -7.13 -34.14
C THR A 71 -0.85 -7.50 -35.61
N ASN A 72 -0.87 -8.79 -35.95
CA ASN A 72 -0.60 -9.34 -37.28
C ASN A 72 0.70 -8.79 -37.89
N GLY A 73 1.77 -8.78 -37.06
CA GLY A 73 3.07 -8.26 -37.47
C GLY A 73 3.18 -6.75 -37.59
N LYS A 74 2.07 -5.98 -37.46
CA LYS A 74 2.09 -4.52 -37.66
C LYS A 74 2.85 -3.74 -36.58
N SER A 75 2.82 -4.19 -35.32
CA SER A 75 3.53 -3.49 -34.23
C SER A 75 3.79 -4.41 -33.03
N PRO A 76 4.95 -5.07 -32.95
CA PRO A 76 5.37 -5.83 -31.76
C PRO A 76 5.41 -4.97 -30.50
N THR A 77 5.76 -3.67 -30.64
CA THR A 77 5.83 -2.73 -29.51
C THR A 77 4.44 -2.47 -28.90
N ILE A 78 3.39 -2.31 -29.73
CA ILE A 78 2.01 -2.14 -29.23
C ILE A 78 1.56 -3.43 -28.54
N ALA A 79 1.83 -4.60 -29.10
CA ALA A 79 1.47 -5.88 -28.49
C ALA A 79 2.15 -6.04 -27.12
N LYS A 80 3.42 -5.64 -26.99
CA LYS A 80 4.18 -5.63 -25.74
C LYS A 80 3.57 -4.66 -24.71
N ARG A 81 3.24 -3.43 -25.11
CA ARG A 81 2.62 -2.42 -24.22
C ARG A 81 1.24 -2.86 -23.74
N LEU A 82 0.42 -3.43 -24.61
CA LEU A 82 -0.87 -4.01 -24.22
C LEU A 82 -0.69 -5.18 -23.26
N LYS A 83 0.31 -6.05 -23.47
CA LYS A 83 0.65 -7.09 -22.50
C LYS A 83 0.97 -6.52 -21.13
N GLU A 84 1.82 -5.49 -21.04
CA GLU A 84 2.18 -4.81 -19.79
C GLU A 84 0.92 -4.25 -19.11
N ALA A 85 0.09 -3.51 -19.86
CA ALA A 85 -1.16 -2.93 -19.37
C ALA A 85 -2.14 -3.99 -18.85
N PHE A 86 -2.39 -5.06 -19.60
CA PHE A 86 -3.27 -6.15 -19.15
C PHE A 86 -2.70 -6.90 -17.96
N THR A 87 -1.37 -7.07 -17.87
CA THR A 87 -0.73 -7.71 -16.72
C THR A 87 -0.96 -6.93 -15.42
N GLU A 88 -1.02 -5.59 -15.51
CA GLU A 88 -1.30 -4.72 -14.36
C GLU A 88 -2.79 -4.65 -14.01
N VAL A 89 -3.67 -4.61 -15.02
CA VAL A 89 -5.11 -4.44 -14.83
C VAL A 89 -5.81 -5.71 -14.36
N LEU A 90 -5.33 -6.88 -14.81
CA LEU A 90 -5.93 -8.16 -14.46
C LEU A 90 -5.69 -8.51 -12.98
N PRO A 91 -6.77 -8.74 -12.18
CA PRO A 91 -6.65 -9.11 -10.77
C PRO A 91 -5.92 -10.45 -10.58
N GLU A 92 -5.21 -10.59 -9.46
CA GLU A 92 -4.56 -11.86 -9.11
C GLU A 92 -5.56 -12.96 -8.73
N GLU A 93 -6.76 -12.53 -8.33
CA GLU A 93 -7.86 -13.41 -7.91
C GLU A 93 -8.54 -14.15 -9.08
N LEU A 94 -8.19 -13.83 -10.32
CA LEU A 94 -8.77 -14.50 -11.50
C LEU A 94 -8.53 -16.01 -11.53
N ASP A 95 -7.43 -16.47 -10.97
CA ASP A 95 -7.13 -17.90 -10.88
C ASP A 95 -8.13 -18.61 -9.96
N GLU A 96 -8.49 -17.99 -8.82
CA GLU A 96 -9.53 -18.53 -7.92
C GLU A 96 -10.92 -18.54 -8.61
N VAL A 97 -11.20 -17.57 -9.46
CA VAL A 97 -12.47 -17.53 -10.23
C VAL A 97 -12.50 -18.68 -11.25
N LEU A 98 -11.40 -18.93 -11.95
CA LEU A 98 -11.30 -20.02 -12.91
C LEU A 98 -11.42 -21.39 -12.23
N ASP A 99 -10.76 -21.59 -11.09
CA ASP A 99 -10.85 -22.81 -10.29
C ASP A 99 -12.29 -23.05 -9.80
N ASN A 100 -12.96 -21.98 -9.35
CA ASN A 100 -14.37 -22.07 -8.93
C ASN A 100 -15.29 -22.39 -10.11
N MET A 101 -15.07 -21.82 -11.29
CA MET A 101 -15.82 -22.15 -12.50
C MET A 101 -15.60 -23.59 -12.94
N GLU A 102 -14.37 -24.10 -12.83
CA GLU A 102 -14.08 -25.51 -13.09
C GLU A 102 -14.84 -26.44 -12.14
N ARG A 103 -14.85 -26.12 -10.82
CA ARG A 103 -15.61 -26.87 -9.82
C ARG A 103 -17.12 -26.86 -10.07
N ILE A 104 -17.66 -25.70 -10.47
CA ILE A 104 -19.08 -25.57 -10.83
C ILE A 104 -19.35 -26.44 -12.06
N ARG A 105 -18.52 -26.36 -13.10
CA ARG A 105 -18.65 -27.17 -14.32
C ARG A 105 -18.65 -28.68 -14.03
N LYS A 106 -17.77 -29.15 -13.13
CA LYS A 106 -17.70 -30.55 -12.72
C LYS A 106 -18.92 -31.02 -11.92
N LYS A 107 -19.57 -30.13 -11.16
CA LYS A 107 -20.75 -30.43 -10.34
C LYS A 107 -22.09 -30.33 -11.12
N LEU A 108 -22.10 -29.74 -12.30
CA LEU A 108 -23.32 -29.62 -13.11
C LEU A 108 -23.67 -30.96 -13.74
N ASN A 109 -24.88 -31.45 -13.45
CA ASN A 109 -25.51 -32.62 -14.08
C ASN A 109 -26.40 -32.15 -15.25
N GLY A 110 -26.60 -33.02 -16.24
CA GLY A 110 -27.39 -32.75 -17.43
C GLY A 110 -26.65 -32.91 -18.74
N SER A 111 -27.34 -32.66 -19.86
CA SER A 111 -26.74 -32.67 -21.20
C SER A 111 -25.71 -31.56 -21.38
N PHE A 112 -24.89 -31.68 -22.42
CA PHE A 112 -23.90 -30.64 -22.73
C PHE A 112 -24.56 -29.26 -22.93
N GLU A 113 -25.68 -29.21 -23.64
CA GLU A 113 -26.41 -27.97 -23.89
C GLU A 113 -26.96 -27.33 -22.64
N GLU A 114 -27.54 -28.12 -21.72
CA GLU A 114 -28.03 -27.62 -20.41
C GLU A 114 -26.88 -27.07 -19.55
N LYS A 115 -25.73 -27.73 -19.55
CA LYS A 115 -24.53 -27.24 -18.85
C LYS A 115 -24.04 -25.91 -19.42
N VAL A 116 -24.00 -25.78 -20.75
CA VAL A 116 -23.63 -24.56 -21.44
C VAL A 116 -24.62 -23.42 -21.11
N LEU A 117 -25.93 -23.69 -21.15
CA LEU A 117 -26.95 -22.69 -20.79
C LEU A 117 -26.79 -22.20 -19.35
N LYS A 118 -26.59 -23.11 -18.39
CA LYS A 118 -26.37 -22.76 -16.96
C LYS A 118 -25.10 -21.95 -16.78
N LEU A 119 -23.99 -22.35 -17.41
CA LEU A 119 -22.73 -21.60 -17.34
C LEU A 119 -22.84 -20.23 -18.00
N ASN A 120 -23.49 -20.13 -19.14
CA ASN A 120 -23.77 -18.84 -19.80
C ASN A 120 -24.63 -17.93 -18.92
N HIS A 121 -25.62 -18.49 -18.21
CA HIS A 121 -26.44 -17.72 -17.27
C HIS A 121 -25.62 -17.18 -16.10
N ILE A 122 -24.76 -18.00 -15.50
CA ILE A 122 -23.88 -17.61 -14.40
C ILE A 122 -22.87 -16.56 -14.84
N THR A 123 -22.30 -16.71 -16.04
CA THR A 123 -21.28 -15.79 -16.60
C THR A 123 -21.87 -14.58 -17.32
N LYS A 124 -23.20 -14.53 -17.53
CA LYS A 124 -23.89 -13.42 -18.20
C LYS A 124 -23.54 -12.06 -17.60
N ILE A 125 -23.27 -12.03 -16.29
CA ILE A 125 -22.85 -10.82 -15.58
C ILE A 125 -21.53 -10.23 -16.10
N LEU A 126 -20.68 -11.03 -16.74
CA LEU A 126 -19.42 -10.59 -17.34
C LEU A 126 -19.61 -9.96 -18.72
N SER A 127 -20.72 -10.28 -19.42
CA SER A 127 -20.97 -9.87 -20.80
C SER A 127 -22.01 -8.74 -20.96
N VAL A 128 -22.84 -8.47 -19.95
CA VAL A 128 -23.95 -7.51 -20.05
C VAL A 128 -23.55 -6.14 -19.53
N ARG A 129 -23.21 -5.25 -20.45
CA ARG A 129 -22.79 -3.87 -20.17
C ARG A 129 -23.91 -2.93 -19.73
N ASP A 130 -25.15 -3.13 -20.14
CA ASP A 130 -26.23 -2.14 -20.01
C ASP A 130 -27.19 -2.34 -18.83
N ASN A 131 -27.49 -3.58 -18.44
CA ASN A 131 -28.34 -3.83 -17.27
C ASN A 131 -27.58 -3.74 -15.94
N LEU A 132 -26.25 -3.84 -15.96
CA LEU A 132 -25.38 -3.64 -14.80
C LEU A 132 -25.35 -2.17 -14.34
N LYS A 133 -25.52 -1.20 -15.25
CA LYS A 133 -25.46 0.22 -14.87
C LYS A 133 -26.61 0.63 -13.95
N VAL A 134 -27.82 0.17 -14.16
CA VAL A 134 -29.00 0.57 -13.38
C VAL A 134 -29.04 -0.15 -12.02
N LYS A 135 -28.84 -1.48 -12.00
CA LYS A 135 -28.86 -2.28 -10.75
C LYS A 135 -27.64 -2.02 -9.86
N VAL A 136 -26.46 -1.91 -10.45
CA VAL A 136 -25.22 -1.53 -9.76
C VAL A 136 -25.24 -0.08 -9.29
N GLN A 137 -25.94 0.82 -10.00
CA GLN A 137 -26.07 2.23 -9.59
C GLN A 137 -27.01 2.37 -8.36
N SER A 138 -28.10 1.61 -8.34
CA SER A 138 -29.03 1.54 -7.19
C SER A 138 -28.37 0.89 -5.98
N GLU A 139 -27.73 -0.29 -6.12
CA GLU A 139 -26.98 -0.94 -5.03
C GLU A 139 -25.80 -0.09 -4.53
N LYS A 140 -25.08 0.58 -5.43
CA LYS A 140 -24.00 1.50 -5.04
C LYS A 140 -24.53 2.74 -4.33
N ARG A 141 -25.75 3.20 -4.65
CA ARG A 141 -26.38 4.33 -3.96
C ARG A 141 -26.77 3.95 -2.54
N TRP A 142 -27.44 2.81 -2.35
CA TRP A 142 -27.83 2.32 -1.02
C TRP A 142 -26.62 1.90 -0.17
N LYS A 143 -25.64 1.24 -0.76
CA LYS A 143 -24.36 0.95 -0.06
C LYS A 143 -23.62 2.22 0.34
N ARG A 144 -23.64 3.29 -0.47
CA ARG A 144 -23.09 4.59 -0.09
C ARG A 144 -23.89 5.23 1.04
N VAL A 145 -25.20 5.25 0.94
CA VAL A 145 -26.06 5.80 1.99
C VAL A 145 -25.84 5.05 3.32
N ALA A 146 -25.88 3.71 3.29
CA ALA A 146 -25.60 2.89 4.47
C ALA A 146 -24.19 3.14 5.03
N THR A 147 -23.17 3.25 4.16
CA THR A 147 -21.80 3.59 4.58
C THR A 147 -21.74 4.96 5.23
N TYR A 148 -22.39 5.98 4.64
CA TYR A 148 -22.44 7.31 5.25
C TYR A 148 -23.20 7.34 6.57
N CYS A 149 -24.32 6.59 6.68
CA CYS A 149 -25.06 6.46 7.93
C CYS A 149 -24.22 5.77 9.02
N ILE A 150 -23.48 4.70 8.68
CA ILE A 150 -22.57 4.02 9.61
C ILE A 150 -21.44 4.96 10.03
N PHE A 151 -20.82 5.68 9.08
CA PHE A 151 -19.81 6.68 9.41
C PHE A 151 -20.37 7.81 10.26
N ALA A 152 -21.53 8.35 9.91
CA ALA A 152 -22.19 9.41 10.69
C ALA A 152 -22.52 8.92 12.11
N PHE A 153 -23.07 7.72 12.26
CA PHE A 153 -23.36 7.11 13.55
C PHE A 153 -22.09 6.86 14.36
N PHE A 154 -21.04 6.38 13.71
CA PHE A 154 -19.73 6.15 14.34
C PHE A 154 -19.08 7.47 14.78
N PHE A 155 -19.11 8.50 13.93
CA PHE A 155 -18.64 9.84 14.30
C PHE A 155 -19.51 10.49 15.39
N MET A 156 -20.82 10.22 15.39
CA MET A 156 -21.71 10.66 16.45
C MET A 156 -21.40 9.98 17.80
N LEU A 157 -21.11 8.68 17.79
CA LEU A 157 -20.66 7.95 18.99
C LEU A 157 -19.31 8.46 19.50
N ILE A 158 -18.35 8.65 18.58
CA ILE A 158 -17.05 9.25 18.93
C ILE A 158 -17.25 10.67 19.45
N GLY A 159 -18.05 11.48 18.77
CA GLY A 159 -18.39 12.83 19.20
C GLY A 159 -19.05 12.84 20.57
N HIS A 160 -20.03 11.99 20.79
CA HIS A 160 -20.68 11.85 22.10
C HIS A 160 -19.70 11.42 23.18
N PHE A 161 -18.86 10.41 22.90
CA PHE A 161 -17.82 9.94 23.82
C PHE A 161 -16.81 11.06 24.15
N LEU A 162 -16.28 11.73 23.11
CA LEU A 162 -15.37 12.85 23.30
C LEU A 162 -16.02 14.02 24.06
N LEU A 163 -17.28 14.39 23.72
CA LEU A 163 -18.00 15.49 24.34
C LEU A 163 -18.43 15.18 25.77
N SER A 164 -18.61 13.90 26.12
CA SER A 164 -18.93 13.48 27.50
C SER A 164 -17.73 13.65 28.45
N TYR A 165 -16.53 13.61 27.94
CA TYR A 165 -15.28 13.78 28.70
C TYR A 165 -14.64 15.16 28.55
N VAL A 166 -15.14 15.98 27.62
CA VAL A 166 -14.57 17.28 27.28
C VAL A 166 -15.57 18.38 27.60
N PRO A 167 -15.36 19.18 28.65
CA PRO A 167 -16.21 20.33 28.98
C PRO A 167 -16.09 21.40 27.88
N ILE A 168 -17.06 21.46 26.97
CA ILE A 168 -17.06 22.37 25.79
C ILE A 168 -16.92 23.84 26.19
N ARG A 169 -17.47 24.23 27.34
CA ARG A 169 -17.36 25.61 27.85
C ARG A 169 -15.92 25.97 28.18
N ASP A 170 -15.17 25.04 28.76
CA ASP A 170 -13.77 25.27 29.15
C ASP A 170 -12.88 25.30 27.88
N ILE A 171 -13.16 24.46 26.88
CA ILE A 171 -12.47 24.51 25.61
C ILE A 171 -12.70 25.81 24.86
N ALA A 172 -13.92 26.33 24.83
CA ALA A 172 -14.20 27.61 24.14
C ALA A 172 -13.47 28.78 24.79
N SER A 173 -13.37 28.78 26.13
CA SER A 173 -12.60 29.76 26.88
C SER A 173 -11.09 29.57 26.68
N ASP A 174 -10.63 28.31 26.72
CA ASP A 174 -9.21 27.95 26.53
C ASP A 174 -8.75 28.21 25.12
N VAL A 175 -9.55 27.92 24.08
CA VAL A 175 -9.27 28.26 22.68
C VAL A 175 -9.19 29.77 22.50
N LYS A 176 -10.10 30.56 23.10
CA LYS A 176 -10.03 32.02 23.04
C LYS A 176 -8.78 32.56 23.72
N GLN A 177 -8.42 32.03 24.87
CA GLN A 177 -7.22 32.38 25.60
C GLN A 177 -5.93 31.91 24.90
N ALA A 178 -5.95 30.74 24.27
CA ALA A 178 -4.82 30.21 23.52
C ALA A 178 -4.56 30.94 22.20
N ILE A 179 -5.61 31.42 21.52
CA ILE A 179 -5.42 32.26 20.30
C ILE A 179 -4.76 33.59 20.65
N THR A 180 -4.98 34.11 21.86
CA THR A 180 -4.35 35.34 22.32
C THR A 180 -2.93 35.15 22.84
N HIS A 181 -2.53 33.94 23.20
CA HIS A 181 -1.21 33.57 23.70
C HIS A 181 -0.65 32.36 22.94
N LEU A 182 -0.51 32.47 21.62
CA LEU A 182 0.16 31.44 20.81
C LEU A 182 1.63 31.39 21.22
N ASP A 183 1.98 30.36 21.99
CA ASP A 183 3.36 30.11 22.40
C ASP A 183 4.20 29.68 21.19
N GLN A 184 5.49 30.02 21.22
CA GLN A 184 6.46 29.62 20.20
C GLN A 184 6.43 28.09 19.94
N GLN A 185 6.10 27.30 20.95
CA GLN A 185 5.94 25.85 20.84
C GLN A 185 4.85 25.43 19.85
N PHE A 186 3.74 26.17 19.75
CA PHE A 186 2.64 25.86 18.84
C PHE A 186 3.09 25.89 17.36
N TYR A 187 3.94 26.85 17.00
CA TYR A 187 4.49 26.93 15.64
C TYR A 187 5.39 25.73 15.32
N TRP A 188 6.15 25.24 16.30
CA TRP A 188 6.92 24.00 16.14
C TRP A 188 6.04 22.76 15.93
N MET A 189 4.85 22.74 16.53
CA MET A 189 3.88 21.64 16.32
C MET A 189 3.28 21.68 14.92
N ILE A 190 2.94 22.88 14.41
CA ILE A 190 2.53 23.06 13.00
C ILE A 190 3.64 22.62 12.06
N PHE A 191 4.87 23.01 12.31
CA PHE A 191 6.02 22.60 11.51
C PHE A 191 6.22 21.09 11.56
N ALA A 192 6.13 20.48 12.72
CA ALA A 192 6.25 19.02 12.88
C ALA A 192 5.17 18.28 12.09
N GLY A 193 3.91 18.71 12.21
CA GLY A 193 2.79 18.15 11.45
C GLY A 193 2.93 18.35 9.94
N PHE A 194 3.36 19.54 9.51
CA PHE A 194 3.63 19.82 8.10
C PHE A 194 4.71 18.91 7.53
N PHE A 195 5.84 18.80 8.22
CA PHE A 195 6.97 18.00 7.75
C PHE A 195 6.64 16.50 7.78
N ALA A 196 6.00 16.03 8.85
CA ALA A 196 5.55 14.64 8.96
C ALA A 196 4.58 14.25 7.83
N GLN A 197 3.60 15.12 7.53
CA GLN A 197 2.63 14.90 6.47
C GLN A 197 3.24 15.01 5.06
N MET A 198 4.23 15.89 4.86
CA MET A 198 4.97 15.95 3.58
C MET A 198 5.64 14.62 3.29
N VAL A 199 6.22 14.00 4.30
CA VAL A 199 6.90 12.71 4.19
C VAL A 199 5.89 11.59 3.96
N ASP A 200 4.87 11.51 4.79
CA ASP A 200 3.88 10.44 4.73
C ASP A 200 3.05 10.51 3.45
N GLY A 201 2.58 11.68 3.08
CA GLY A 201 1.81 11.87 1.87
C GLY A 201 2.58 11.56 0.57
N ALA A 202 3.91 11.64 0.60
CA ALA A 202 4.74 11.33 -0.55
C ALA A 202 5.24 9.88 -0.57
N LEU A 203 5.45 9.24 0.58
CA LEU A 203 6.04 7.90 0.73
C LEU A 203 5.07 6.85 1.27
N GLY A 204 3.94 7.29 1.88
CA GLY A 204 2.99 6.40 2.56
C GLY A 204 3.56 5.77 3.84
N MET A 205 4.50 6.46 4.49
CA MET A 205 5.10 6.01 5.76
C MET A 205 5.90 7.11 6.44
N GLY A 206 5.89 7.13 7.76
CA GLY A 206 6.83 7.95 8.52
C GLY A 206 6.21 9.12 9.30
N TYR A 207 4.89 9.32 9.24
CA TYR A 207 4.22 10.36 10.02
C TYR A 207 4.53 10.23 11.51
N GLY A 208 4.19 9.08 12.09
CA GLY A 208 4.37 8.82 13.51
C GLY A 208 5.82 8.98 13.97
N VAL A 209 6.78 8.33 13.28
CA VAL A 209 8.20 8.41 13.66
C VAL A 209 8.72 9.84 13.62
N THR A 210 8.38 10.59 12.56
CA THR A 210 8.88 11.95 12.35
C THR A 210 8.32 12.90 13.40
N SER A 211 6.99 12.93 13.57
CA SER A 211 6.32 13.79 14.53
C SER A 211 6.72 13.45 15.98
N THR A 212 6.71 12.17 16.35
CA THR A 212 7.14 11.74 17.68
C THR A 212 8.57 12.14 17.99
N THR A 213 9.50 11.95 17.05
CA THR A 213 10.91 12.27 17.29
C THR A 213 11.10 13.79 17.46
N ILE A 214 10.42 14.62 16.67
CA ILE A 214 10.46 16.07 16.84
C ILE A 214 9.87 16.48 18.19
N LEU A 215 8.68 15.98 18.56
CA LEU A 215 8.01 16.30 19.80
C LEU A 215 8.80 15.81 21.04
N MET A 216 9.43 14.63 20.94
CA MET A 216 10.35 14.13 22.00
C MET A 216 11.53 15.07 22.20
N SER A 217 12.08 15.65 21.14
CA SER A 217 13.20 16.59 21.23
C SER A 217 12.81 17.92 21.92
N LEU A 218 11.52 18.27 21.89
CA LEU A 218 10.95 19.42 22.59
C LEU A 218 10.65 19.15 24.07
N GLY A 219 10.86 17.92 24.55
CA GLY A 219 10.69 17.57 25.96
C GLY A 219 9.26 17.29 26.40
N ILE A 220 8.30 17.18 25.49
CA ILE A 220 6.89 16.88 25.78
C ILE A 220 6.76 15.49 26.41
N ASN A 221 5.72 15.29 27.24
CA ASN A 221 5.43 13.99 27.88
C ASN A 221 5.15 12.90 26.87
N LEU A 222 5.66 11.68 27.10
CA LEU A 222 5.60 10.57 26.15
C LEU A 222 4.16 10.17 25.81
N SER A 223 3.28 10.08 26.82
CA SER A 223 1.87 9.74 26.63
C SER A 223 1.12 10.82 25.84
N ALA A 224 1.44 12.09 26.12
CA ALA A 224 0.88 13.24 25.41
C ALA A 224 1.34 13.28 23.92
N ILE A 225 2.63 12.98 23.67
CA ILE A 225 3.15 12.89 22.31
C ILE A 225 2.37 11.82 21.54
N SER A 226 2.35 10.59 22.06
CA SER A 226 1.75 9.47 21.33
C SER A 226 0.25 9.68 21.13
N GLY A 227 -0.48 10.12 22.14
CA GLY A 227 -1.91 10.44 22.02
C GLY A 227 -2.21 11.52 20.97
N SER A 228 -1.41 12.60 20.95
CA SER A 228 -1.56 13.70 19.99
C SER A 228 -1.21 13.29 18.56
N VAL A 229 -0.10 12.56 18.39
CA VAL A 229 0.36 12.07 17.08
C VAL A 229 -0.67 11.12 16.48
N HIS A 230 -1.15 10.11 17.24
CA HIS A 230 -2.13 9.16 16.72
C HIS A 230 -3.47 9.82 16.42
N THR A 231 -3.86 10.84 17.17
CA THR A 231 -5.07 11.62 16.87
C THR A 231 -4.93 12.36 15.54
N ALA A 232 -3.81 13.02 15.31
CA ALA A 232 -3.58 13.72 14.05
C ALA A 232 -3.44 12.75 12.87
N GLU A 233 -2.73 11.63 13.08
CA GLU A 233 -2.50 10.58 12.08
C GLU A 233 -3.80 9.85 11.68
N MET A 234 -4.76 9.72 12.60
CA MET A 234 -6.09 9.18 12.32
C MET A 234 -6.78 9.95 11.19
N PHE A 235 -6.72 11.27 11.19
CA PHE A 235 -7.30 12.07 10.10
C PHE A 235 -6.55 11.89 8.79
N ALA A 236 -5.24 11.85 8.83
CA ALA A 236 -4.39 11.66 7.65
C ALA A 236 -4.58 10.27 7.02
N SER A 237 -4.48 9.22 7.83
CA SER A 237 -4.65 7.83 7.41
C SER A 237 -6.08 7.52 6.98
N GLY A 238 -7.09 8.15 7.62
CA GLY A 238 -8.49 8.06 7.23
C GLY A 238 -8.75 8.63 5.83
N ALA A 239 -8.25 9.82 5.54
CA ALA A 239 -8.37 10.44 4.23
C ALA A 239 -7.63 9.65 3.14
N SER A 240 -6.41 9.18 3.44
CA SER A 240 -5.61 8.33 2.55
C SER A 240 -6.28 6.98 2.32
N GLY A 241 -6.68 6.28 3.37
CA GLY A 241 -7.33 4.97 3.31
C GLY A 241 -8.65 5.01 2.54
N TYR A 242 -9.48 6.03 2.75
CA TYR A 242 -10.72 6.23 2.01
C TYR A 242 -10.44 6.44 0.51
N SER A 243 -9.45 7.26 0.17
CA SER A 243 -9.06 7.50 -1.21
C SER A 243 -8.59 6.21 -1.89
N HIS A 244 -7.73 5.44 -1.24
CA HIS A 244 -7.26 4.16 -1.72
C HIS A 244 -8.38 3.11 -1.85
N TYR A 245 -9.32 3.09 -0.91
CA TYR A 245 -10.52 2.24 -1.01
C TYR A 245 -11.36 2.59 -2.24
N LYS A 246 -11.59 3.89 -2.48
CA LYS A 246 -12.35 4.37 -3.65
C LYS A 246 -11.66 4.01 -4.98
N PHE A 247 -10.33 4.03 -5.01
CA PHE A 247 -9.54 3.65 -6.19
C PHE A 247 -9.32 2.14 -6.36
N GLY A 248 -9.89 1.30 -5.49
CA GLY A 248 -9.75 -0.15 -5.57
C GLY A 248 -8.37 -0.68 -5.18
N ASN A 249 -7.57 0.10 -4.45
CA ASN A 249 -6.20 -0.23 -4.05
C ASN A 249 -6.14 -0.97 -2.70
N VAL A 250 -7.25 -1.51 -2.21
CA VAL A 250 -7.33 -2.19 -0.92
C VAL A 250 -7.50 -3.69 -1.12
N ASN A 251 -6.57 -4.48 -0.61
CA ASN A 251 -6.68 -5.94 -0.56
C ASN A 251 -7.46 -6.35 0.70
N LYS A 252 -8.72 -6.77 0.50
CA LYS A 252 -9.64 -7.13 1.60
C LYS A 252 -9.12 -8.26 2.49
N ARG A 253 -8.40 -9.25 1.93
CA ARG A 253 -7.85 -10.40 2.68
C ARG A 253 -6.71 -9.92 3.59
N LEU A 254 -5.84 -9.07 3.07
CA LEU A 254 -4.76 -8.47 3.83
C LEU A 254 -5.31 -7.55 4.94
N PHE A 255 -6.30 -6.71 4.63
CA PHE A 255 -6.99 -5.85 5.59
C PHE A 255 -7.56 -6.65 6.78
N LYS A 256 -8.35 -7.71 6.50
CA LYS A 256 -8.93 -8.56 7.54
C LYS A 256 -7.86 -9.25 8.42
N ALA A 257 -6.72 -9.64 7.82
CA ALA A 257 -5.64 -10.29 8.56
C ALA A 257 -4.86 -9.32 9.47
N MET A 258 -4.88 -8.01 9.16
CA MET A 258 -4.14 -6.98 9.89
C MET A 258 -4.98 -6.25 10.93
N LEU A 259 -6.28 -6.07 10.68
CA LEU A 259 -7.17 -5.18 11.44
C LEU A 259 -7.19 -5.53 12.94
N ILE A 260 -7.67 -6.72 13.28
CA ILE A 260 -7.84 -7.11 14.70
C ILE A 260 -6.50 -7.19 15.44
N PRO A 261 -5.46 -7.89 14.93
CA PRO A 261 -4.18 -7.91 15.61
C PRO A 261 -3.55 -6.52 15.76
N GLY A 262 -3.70 -5.65 14.73
CA GLY A 262 -3.20 -4.27 14.78
C GLY A 262 -3.88 -3.44 15.87
N ILE A 263 -5.20 -3.49 15.95
CA ILE A 263 -5.99 -2.80 17.00
C ILE A 263 -5.60 -3.31 18.39
N LEU A 264 -5.54 -4.63 18.61
CA LEU A 264 -5.17 -5.19 19.90
C LEU A 264 -3.75 -4.77 20.33
N GLY A 265 -2.81 -4.78 19.39
CA GLY A 265 -1.46 -4.28 19.62
C GLY A 265 -1.46 -2.81 20.01
N ALA A 266 -2.20 -1.97 19.28
CA ALA A 266 -2.28 -0.54 19.52
C ALA A 266 -2.89 -0.21 20.90
N VAL A 267 -3.99 -0.83 21.25
CA VAL A 267 -4.63 -0.66 22.57
C VAL A 267 -3.67 -1.04 23.69
N LEU A 268 -3.00 -2.19 23.57
CA LEU A 268 -2.01 -2.62 24.57
C LEU A 268 -0.84 -1.64 24.68
N GLY A 269 -0.30 -1.18 23.55
CA GLY A 269 0.81 -0.23 23.53
C GLY A 269 0.41 1.11 24.16
N ALA A 270 -0.75 1.65 23.78
CA ALA A 270 -1.30 2.90 24.31
C ALA A 270 -1.61 2.80 25.82
N PHE A 271 -2.19 1.68 26.26
CA PHE A 271 -2.46 1.42 27.67
C PHE A 271 -1.17 1.41 28.51
N LEU A 272 -0.17 0.64 28.06
CA LEU A 272 1.09 0.54 28.79
C LEU A 272 1.86 1.87 28.81
N LEU A 273 1.88 2.61 27.71
CA LEU A 273 2.52 3.92 27.69
C LEU A 273 1.79 4.94 28.57
N SER A 274 0.46 4.96 28.55
CA SER A 274 -0.34 5.84 29.40
C SER A 274 -0.12 5.56 30.89
N LYS A 275 -0.01 4.28 31.27
CA LYS A 275 0.15 3.88 32.66
C LYS A 275 1.57 4.07 33.19
N PHE A 276 2.58 3.79 32.39
CA PHE A 276 3.97 3.71 32.82
C PHE A 276 4.87 4.76 32.17
N GLY A 277 4.44 5.38 31.08
CA GLY A 277 5.27 6.27 30.25
C GLY A 277 5.84 7.45 31.03
N ASP A 278 5.04 8.13 31.81
CA ASP A 278 5.46 9.31 32.56
C ASP A 278 6.19 8.92 33.84
N GLN A 279 5.72 7.89 34.56
CA GLN A 279 6.36 7.39 35.78
C GLN A 279 7.80 6.90 35.55
N TYR A 280 8.03 6.19 34.45
CA TYR A 280 9.33 5.62 34.09
C TYR A 280 10.00 6.34 32.92
N SER A 281 9.67 7.61 32.70
CA SER A 281 10.13 8.38 31.53
C SER A 281 11.65 8.43 31.40
N LYS A 282 12.40 8.44 32.52
CA LYS A 282 13.87 8.38 32.54
C LYS A 282 14.43 7.15 31.82
N PHE A 283 13.76 6.01 31.93
CA PHE A 283 14.15 4.75 31.26
C PHE A 283 13.50 4.57 29.90
N ILE A 284 12.22 4.94 29.79
CA ILE A 284 11.44 4.73 28.57
C ILE A 284 11.91 5.66 27.45
N ARG A 285 12.23 6.94 27.72
CA ARG A 285 12.73 7.86 26.68
C ARG A 285 13.98 7.36 25.96
N PRO A 286 15.05 6.93 26.62
CA PRO A 286 16.22 6.38 25.94
C PRO A 286 15.89 5.12 25.13
N ILE A 287 15.04 4.24 25.67
CA ILE A 287 14.60 3.02 24.97
C ILE A 287 13.85 3.39 23.68
N LEU A 288 12.91 4.34 23.77
CA LEU A 288 12.18 4.82 22.60
C LEU A 288 13.09 5.55 21.59
N ALA A 289 14.05 6.33 22.09
CA ALA A 289 15.04 6.97 21.24
C ALA A 289 15.94 5.95 20.53
N ALA A 290 16.36 4.90 21.20
CA ALA A 290 17.08 3.78 20.56
C ALA A 290 16.21 3.06 19.54
N TYR A 291 14.92 2.84 19.84
CA TYR A 291 13.97 2.25 18.92
C TYR A 291 13.76 3.13 17.66
N THR A 292 13.53 4.44 17.84
CA THR A 292 13.38 5.37 16.70
C THR A 292 14.65 5.51 15.89
N LEU A 293 15.83 5.44 16.51
CA LEU A 293 17.14 5.35 15.83
C LEU A 293 17.20 4.13 14.90
N LEU A 294 16.78 2.96 15.40
CA LEU A 294 16.71 1.73 14.59
C LEU A 294 15.71 1.86 13.45
N LEU A 295 14.57 2.53 13.67
CA LEU A 295 13.60 2.80 12.59
C LEU A 295 14.18 3.75 11.53
N GLY A 296 14.90 4.81 11.94
CA GLY A 296 15.60 5.71 11.02
C GLY A 296 16.65 4.97 10.18
N ALA A 297 17.47 4.12 10.81
CA ALA A 297 18.41 3.25 10.10
C ALA A 297 17.70 2.29 9.14
N ARG A 298 16.54 1.73 9.52
CA ARG A 298 15.72 0.87 8.68
C ARG A 298 15.15 1.63 7.48
N ILE A 299 14.70 2.87 7.65
CA ILE A 299 14.21 3.74 6.57
C ILE A 299 15.34 3.98 5.56
N ILE A 300 16.55 4.31 6.02
CA ILE A 300 17.73 4.47 5.15
C ILE A 300 18.07 3.17 4.42
N ALA A 301 18.12 2.04 5.13
CA ALA A 301 18.37 0.74 4.52
C ALA A 301 17.32 0.37 3.46
N TYR A 302 16.07 0.78 3.67
CA TYR A 302 15.01 0.60 2.69
C TYR A 302 15.25 1.42 1.41
N ALA A 303 15.81 2.64 1.50
CA ALA A 303 16.16 3.48 0.35
C ALA A 303 17.17 2.83 -0.62
N TYR A 304 18.03 1.93 -0.12
CA TYR A 304 19.04 1.22 -0.92
C TYR A 304 18.61 -0.17 -1.37
N LYS A 305 17.44 -0.65 -0.95
CA LYS A 305 17.00 -2.02 -1.22
C LYS A 305 16.48 -2.16 -2.65
N LYS A 306 17.22 -2.91 -3.49
CA LYS A 306 16.78 -3.30 -4.83
C LYS A 306 15.66 -4.35 -4.77
N ASN A 307 14.77 -4.37 -5.76
CA ASN A 307 13.65 -5.32 -5.88
C ASN A 307 14.12 -6.77 -5.69
N ARG A 308 13.54 -7.47 -4.73
CA ARG A 308 13.76 -8.90 -4.50
C ARG A 308 12.58 -9.72 -4.99
N LYS A 309 12.83 -10.99 -5.34
CA LYS A 309 11.77 -11.95 -5.72
C LYS A 309 10.70 -12.03 -4.61
N PRO A 310 9.40 -12.06 -4.98
CA PRO A 310 8.30 -12.11 -4.01
C PRO A 310 8.42 -13.30 -3.05
N ARG A 311 8.34 -13.05 -1.75
CA ARG A 311 8.27 -14.09 -0.72
C ARG A 311 6.98 -13.94 0.07
N LYS A 312 6.25 -15.04 0.31
CA LYS A 312 5.02 -15.02 1.13
C LYS A 312 5.36 -14.59 2.56
N VAL A 313 4.60 -13.60 3.08
CA VAL A 313 4.64 -13.24 4.50
C VAL A 313 3.71 -14.20 5.25
N LYS A 314 4.28 -15.18 5.95
CA LYS A 314 3.50 -16.27 6.59
C LYS A 314 2.67 -15.81 7.80
N ARG A 315 3.06 -14.74 8.52
CA ARG A 315 2.45 -14.32 9.79
C ARG A 315 2.12 -12.80 9.76
N VAL A 316 1.21 -12.42 8.88
CA VAL A 316 0.81 -11.00 8.72
C VAL A 316 0.17 -10.45 10.00
N GLY A 317 -0.65 -11.24 10.70
CA GLY A 317 -1.28 -10.82 11.95
C GLY A 317 -0.27 -10.47 13.04
N TRP A 318 0.78 -11.29 13.25
CA TRP A 318 1.85 -10.98 14.19
C TRP A 318 2.61 -9.70 13.83
N LEU A 319 2.86 -9.50 12.53
CA LEU A 319 3.49 -8.26 12.05
C LEU A 319 2.61 -7.04 12.34
N ALA A 320 1.30 -7.16 12.14
CA ALA A 320 0.34 -6.09 12.42
C ALA A 320 0.20 -5.84 13.92
N GLY A 321 0.12 -6.89 14.75
CA GLY A 321 0.05 -6.75 16.21
C GLY A 321 1.30 -6.09 16.78
N ALA A 322 2.49 -6.55 16.39
CA ALA A 322 3.74 -5.93 16.77
C ALA A 322 3.87 -4.49 16.23
N GLY A 323 3.42 -4.25 14.98
CA GLY A 323 3.40 -2.92 14.38
C GLY A 323 2.51 -1.96 15.15
N GLY A 324 1.26 -2.33 15.46
CA GLY A 324 0.33 -1.51 16.23
C GLY A 324 0.81 -1.25 17.66
N PHE A 325 1.37 -2.26 18.32
CA PHE A 325 1.98 -2.11 19.66
C PHE A 325 3.12 -1.10 19.65
N LEU A 326 4.11 -1.31 18.78
CA LEU A 326 5.28 -0.44 18.70
C LEU A 326 4.94 0.96 18.17
N ASP A 327 3.91 1.08 17.36
CA ASP A 327 3.40 2.35 16.88
C ASP A 327 2.83 3.18 18.04
N SER A 328 1.91 2.60 18.80
CA SER A 328 1.27 3.28 19.93
C SER A 328 2.18 3.49 21.13
N PHE A 329 3.06 2.52 21.43
CA PHE A 329 4.00 2.63 22.53
C PHE A 329 5.23 3.47 22.19
N GLY A 330 5.74 3.34 20.94
CA GLY A 330 6.97 3.99 20.47
C GLY A 330 6.75 5.26 19.66
N GLY A 331 5.49 5.64 19.39
CA GLY A 331 5.14 6.83 18.62
C GLY A 331 5.51 6.73 17.15
N GLY A 332 5.59 5.53 16.61
CA GLY A 332 5.83 5.28 15.18
C GLY A 332 6.40 3.90 14.94
N GLY A 333 5.77 3.13 14.11
CA GLY A 333 6.18 1.76 13.82
C GLY A 333 5.38 1.17 12.67
N TRP A 334 4.16 1.59 12.50
CA TRP A 334 3.27 1.04 11.50
C TRP A 334 3.84 1.14 10.08
N GLY A 335 4.14 2.34 9.60
CA GLY A 335 4.73 2.57 8.28
C GLY A 335 6.09 1.87 8.10
N PRO A 336 7.12 2.23 8.86
CA PRO A 336 8.47 1.65 8.71
C PRO A 336 8.55 0.16 8.97
N LEU A 337 7.70 -0.40 9.82
CA LEU A 337 7.73 -1.82 10.15
C LEU A 337 6.80 -2.63 9.24
N VAL A 338 5.51 -2.30 9.18
CA VAL A 338 4.50 -3.09 8.48
C VAL A 338 4.58 -2.86 6.97
N THR A 339 4.48 -1.59 6.52
CA THR A 339 4.51 -1.22 5.11
C THR A 339 5.81 -1.64 4.45
N SER A 340 6.94 -1.26 5.03
CA SER A 340 8.26 -1.59 4.46
C SER A 340 8.52 -3.10 4.39
N THR A 341 8.05 -3.86 5.40
CA THR A 341 8.20 -5.32 5.41
C THR A 341 7.36 -5.98 4.31
N LEU A 342 6.11 -5.56 4.14
CA LEU A 342 5.22 -6.12 3.11
C LEU A 342 5.74 -5.82 1.70
N ILE A 343 6.18 -4.59 1.44
CA ILE A 343 6.73 -4.20 0.12
C ILE A 343 8.08 -4.89 -0.12
N SER A 344 8.97 -4.93 0.89
CA SER A 344 10.28 -5.56 0.75
C SER A 344 10.21 -7.07 0.49
N LYS A 345 9.07 -7.70 0.78
CA LYS A 345 8.79 -9.10 0.46
C LYS A 345 8.06 -9.27 -0.89
N GLY A 346 8.06 -8.23 -1.73
CA GLY A 346 7.62 -8.28 -3.12
C GLY A 346 6.11 -8.16 -3.32
N ARG A 347 5.36 -7.68 -2.31
CA ARG A 347 3.96 -7.30 -2.52
C ARG A 347 3.90 -5.98 -3.28
N SER A 348 2.92 -5.82 -4.15
CA SER A 348 2.70 -4.59 -4.92
C SER A 348 2.55 -3.38 -3.99
N PRO A 349 3.39 -2.32 -4.13
CA PRO A 349 3.33 -1.13 -3.29
C PRO A 349 1.93 -0.50 -3.27
N LYS A 350 1.27 -0.41 -4.42
CA LYS A 350 -0.06 0.16 -4.58
C LYS A 350 -1.09 -0.47 -3.63
N TYR A 351 -1.17 -1.81 -3.60
CA TYR A 351 -2.11 -2.52 -2.75
C TYR A 351 -1.67 -2.58 -1.29
N VAL A 352 -0.36 -2.59 -1.03
CA VAL A 352 0.16 -2.54 0.35
C VAL A 352 -0.16 -1.19 0.96
N ILE A 353 0.21 -0.08 0.32
CA ILE A 353 -0.01 1.27 0.83
C ILE A 353 -1.51 1.48 1.10
N GLY A 354 -2.37 1.20 0.13
CA GLY A 354 -3.81 1.39 0.31
C GLY A 354 -4.42 0.53 1.42
N THR A 355 -3.96 -0.73 1.56
CA THR A 355 -4.47 -1.61 2.63
C THR A 355 -3.94 -1.21 4.00
N VAL A 356 -2.67 -0.82 4.07
CA VAL A 356 -2.02 -0.37 5.30
C VAL A 356 -2.66 0.92 5.78
N SER A 357 -2.84 1.94 4.92
CA SER A 357 -3.45 3.22 5.32
C SER A 357 -4.86 3.06 5.87
N ILE A 358 -5.72 2.23 5.24
CA ILE A 358 -7.07 2.01 5.80
C ILE A 358 -7.02 1.20 7.11
N THR A 359 -6.07 0.31 7.29
CA THR A 359 -5.91 -0.42 8.56
C THR A 359 -5.37 0.51 9.64
N GLU A 360 -4.42 1.35 9.30
CA GLU A 360 -3.81 2.36 10.16
C GLU A 360 -4.83 3.33 10.74
N PHE A 361 -5.82 3.75 9.95
CA PHE A 361 -6.94 4.55 10.47
C PHE A 361 -7.61 3.90 11.69
N PHE A 362 -7.91 2.60 11.64
CA PHE A 362 -8.53 1.90 12.77
C PHE A 362 -7.56 1.68 13.94
N VAL A 363 -6.29 1.47 13.64
CA VAL A 363 -5.22 1.28 14.64
C VAL A 363 -4.97 2.58 15.40
N THR A 364 -4.82 3.70 14.68
CA THR A 364 -4.59 5.03 15.28
C THR A 364 -5.81 5.54 16.00
N LEU A 365 -7.03 5.27 15.50
CA LEU A 365 -8.26 5.55 16.19
C LEU A 365 -8.35 4.83 17.55
N ALA A 366 -8.07 3.50 17.55
CA ALA A 366 -8.09 2.72 18.78
C ALA A 366 -7.03 3.19 19.78
N SER A 367 -5.85 3.56 19.28
CA SER A 367 -4.78 4.17 20.07
C SER A 367 -5.22 5.51 20.67
N ALA A 368 -5.73 6.43 19.85
CA ALA A 368 -6.22 7.75 20.31
C ALA A 368 -7.32 7.63 21.36
N LEU A 369 -8.31 6.77 21.14
CA LEU A 369 -9.39 6.51 22.11
C LEU A 369 -8.84 5.95 23.43
N THR A 370 -7.83 5.06 23.37
CA THR A 370 -7.20 4.53 24.58
C THR A 370 -6.45 5.63 25.34
N PHE A 371 -5.69 6.48 24.64
CA PHE A 371 -5.01 7.62 25.29
C PHE A 371 -6.02 8.59 25.91
N PHE A 372 -7.08 8.96 25.18
CA PHE A 372 -8.10 9.86 25.71
C PHE A 372 -8.81 9.31 26.94
N SER A 373 -9.09 8.01 26.96
CA SER A 373 -9.71 7.38 28.14
C SER A 373 -8.79 7.33 29.36
N MET A 374 -7.47 7.29 29.15
CA MET A 374 -6.50 7.14 30.23
C MET A 374 -5.93 8.46 30.75
N ILE A 375 -5.66 9.44 29.87
CA ILE A 375 -4.96 10.69 30.23
C ILE A 375 -5.79 11.95 29.91
N GLY A 376 -7.00 11.78 29.34
CA GLY A 376 -7.84 12.90 28.89
C GLY A 376 -7.27 13.65 27.68
N VAL A 377 -7.90 14.76 27.32
CA VAL A 377 -7.47 15.62 26.19
C VAL A 377 -6.63 16.79 26.73
N SER A 378 -5.53 16.49 27.39
CA SER A 378 -4.72 17.51 28.09
C SER A 378 -3.82 18.35 27.16
N HIS A 379 -3.54 17.87 25.93
CA HIS A 379 -2.56 18.50 25.02
C HIS A 379 -3.18 18.85 23.66
N TRP A 380 -4.38 19.46 23.68
CA TRP A 380 -5.13 19.82 22.47
C TRP A 380 -4.35 20.75 21.52
N GLN A 381 -3.48 21.63 22.06
CA GLN A 381 -2.62 22.50 21.25
C GLN A 381 -1.68 21.70 20.34
N VAL A 382 -1.10 20.62 20.86
CA VAL A 382 -0.25 19.72 20.07
C VAL A 382 -1.05 19.08 18.95
N ILE A 383 -2.24 18.57 19.27
CA ILE A 383 -3.13 17.92 18.30
C ILE A 383 -3.51 18.91 17.19
N VAL A 384 -3.99 20.10 17.56
CA VAL A 384 -4.43 21.12 16.60
C VAL A 384 -3.25 21.60 15.74
N GLY A 385 -2.09 21.84 16.34
CA GLY A 385 -0.89 22.22 15.59
C GLY A 385 -0.49 21.17 14.55
N LEU A 386 -0.43 19.91 14.95
CA LEU A 386 -0.13 18.79 14.04
C LEU A 386 -1.16 18.66 12.91
N ILE A 387 -2.45 18.80 13.23
CA ILE A 387 -3.54 18.73 12.24
C ILE A 387 -3.42 19.88 11.23
N ILE A 388 -3.26 21.13 11.69
CA ILE A 388 -3.12 22.30 10.82
C ILE A 388 -1.92 22.11 9.87
N GLY A 389 -0.76 21.74 10.43
CA GLY A 389 0.43 21.45 9.63
C GLY A 389 0.18 20.35 8.59
N GLY A 390 -0.46 19.27 9.01
CA GLY A 390 -0.83 18.15 8.15
C GLY A 390 -1.78 18.55 7.02
N PHE A 391 -2.83 19.31 7.31
CA PHE A 391 -3.79 19.77 6.30
C PHE A 391 -3.14 20.69 5.24
N VAL A 392 -2.24 21.57 5.65
CA VAL A 392 -1.50 22.43 4.71
C VAL A 392 -0.54 21.62 3.86
N ALA A 393 0.13 20.62 4.44
CA ALA A 393 1.09 19.79 3.74
C ALA A 393 0.43 18.77 2.78
N ALA A 394 -0.74 18.23 3.11
CA ALA A 394 -1.37 17.14 2.36
C ALA A 394 -1.54 17.41 0.85
N PRO A 395 -2.10 18.55 0.39
CA PRO A 395 -2.24 18.84 -1.03
C PRO A 395 -0.87 19.06 -1.72
N ILE A 396 0.11 19.57 -0.99
CA ILE A 396 1.47 19.79 -1.49
C ILE A 396 2.17 18.44 -1.66
N ALA A 397 2.11 17.58 -0.65
CA ALA A 397 2.66 16.24 -0.68
C ALA A 397 2.05 15.40 -1.81
N ALA A 398 0.73 15.46 -2.01
CA ALA A 398 0.04 14.76 -3.08
C ALA A 398 0.49 15.22 -4.48
N ARG A 399 0.77 16.51 -4.67
CA ARG A 399 1.29 17.05 -5.94
C ARG A 399 2.76 16.69 -6.18
N LEU A 400 3.54 16.57 -5.12
CA LEU A 400 4.95 16.21 -5.16
C LEU A 400 5.17 14.70 -5.21
N ALA A 401 4.16 13.92 -4.80
CA ALA A 401 4.19 12.46 -4.88
C ALA A 401 4.46 12.01 -6.33
N GLY A 402 5.49 11.19 -6.51
CA GLY A 402 5.94 10.76 -7.83
C GLY A 402 6.86 11.74 -8.60
N ARG A 403 7.00 13.00 -8.16
CA ARG A 403 7.95 13.96 -8.74
C ARG A 403 9.28 14.03 -7.99
N LEU A 404 9.23 13.81 -6.68
CA LEU A 404 10.45 13.77 -5.87
C LEU A 404 11.06 12.35 -5.90
N PRO A 405 12.39 12.24 -5.94
CA PRO A 405 13.06 10.95 -5.90
C PRO A 405 12.83 10.32 -4.51
N ALA A 406 12.05 9.24 -4.47
CA ALA A 406 11.71 8.53 -3.23
C ALA A 406 12.95 8.19 -2.37
N LYS A 407 14.08 7.89 -3.01
CA LYS A 407 15.35 7.64 -2.33
C LYS A 407 15.84 8.85 -1.53
N ALA A 408 15.80 10.06 -2.12
CA ALA A 408 16.24 11.28 -1.43
C ALA A 408 15.33 11.58 -0.22
N MET A 409 14.03 11.41 -0.37
CA MET A 409 13.06 11.62 0.71
C MET A 409 13.28 10.63 1.87
N LEU A 410 13.44 9.33 1.56
CA LEU A 410 13.74 8.32 2.58
C LEU A 410 15.05 8.60 3.32
N LEU A 411 16.09 9.07 2.60
CA LEU A 411 17.36 9.44 3.20
C LEU A 411 17.23 10.65 4.11
N SER A 412 16.50 11.70 3.69
CA SER A 412 16.28 12.92 4.48
C SER A 412 15.53 12.62 5.78
N VAL A 413 14.45 11.82 5.69
CA VAL A 413 13.67 11.40 6.85
C VAL A 413 14.48 10.52 7.79
N GLY A 414 15.14 9.50 7.25
CA GLY A 414 15.97 8.61 8.04
C GLY A 414 17.09 9.37 8.74
N ALA A 415 17.75 10.32 8.08
CA ALA A 415 18.77 11.17 8.67
C ALA A 415 18.20 12.05 9.80
N LEU A 416 17.05 12.72 9.58
CA LEU A 416 16.39 13.54 10.60
C LEU A 416 16.05 12.71 11.84
N VAL A 417 15.43 11.54 11.65
CA VAL A 417 15.08 10.65 12.74
C VAL A 417 16.32 10.16 13.49
N ILE A 418 17.39 9.78 12.80
CA ILE A 418 18.66 9.35 13.42
C ILE A 418 19.29 10.48 14.23
N LEU A 419 19.42 11.68 13.65
CA LEU A 419 20.04 12.82 14.32
C LEU A 419 19.27 13.23 15.57
N SER A 420 17.94 13.31 15.48
CA SER A 420 17.09 13.67 16.61
C SER A 420 17.11 12.59 17.71
N SER A 421 17.06 11.31 17.32
CA SER A 421 17.14 10.20 18.28
C SER A 421 18.49 10.13 18.98
N LEU A 422 19.58 10.36 18.23
CA LEU A 422 20.93 10.40 18.77
C LEU A 422 21.08 11.54 19.81
N ARG A 423 20.56 12.74 19.51
CA ARG A 423 20.54 13.85 20.47
C ARG A 423 19.83 13.48 21.76
N ILE A 424 18.69 12.81 21.70
CA ILE A 424 17.94 12.37 22.89
C ILE A 424 18.75 11.34 23.69
N LEU A 425 19.40 10.39 23.00
CA LEU A 425 20.26 9.39 23.66
C LEU A 425 21.47 10.03 24.33
N LEU A 426 22.17 10.94 23.66
CA LEU A 426 23.34 11.64 24.24
C LEU A 426 22.93 12.46 25.45
N LYS A 427 21.78 13.15 25.41
CA LYS A 427 21.22 13.86 26.58
C LYS A 427 20.89 12.91 27.74
N ALA A 428 20.35 11.72 27.45
CA ALA A 428 20.01 10.72 28.46
C ALA A 428 21.27 10.11 29.11
N LEU A 429 22.40 10.08 28.40
CA LEU A 429 23.69 9.62 28.89
C LEU A 429 24.51 10.72 29.60
N GLY A 430 23.96 11.93 29.69
CA GLY A 430 24.67 13.06 30.33
C GLY A 430 25.83 13.61 29.51
N LEU A 431 25.89 13.31 28.21
CA LEU A 431 26.93 13.77 27.28
C LEU A 431 26.59 15.10 26.61
N PHE A 432 25.40 15.65 26.89
CA PHE A 432 24.87 16.93 26.35
C PHE A 432 24.02 17.62 27.42
#